data_fef5b1981729c627a118b2e91c7af115
#
_entry.id   fef5b1981729c627a118b2e91c7af115
#
_cell.length_a   1.000
_cell.length_b   1.000
_cell.length_c   1.000
_cell.angle_alpha   90.00
_cell.angle_beta   90.00
_cell.angle_gamma   90.00
#
_symmetry.space_group_name_H-M   'P 1'
#
loop_
_entity.id
_entity.type
_entity.pdbx_description
1 polymer ?
#
loop_
_entity_poly.entity_id
_entity_poly.type
_entity_poly.pdbx_seq_one_letter_code
_entity_poly.pdbx_strand_id
1 'polypeptide(L)'
;MVAGLNPQLGAWHHNPFGVEVEAHLIRYFANQFGLGPSAYGNFTGGGSEANFSAVVVALTNQFPTFAKSGVRGLPGQPVIYCSEEFHHSFVKIAHQCGLGRDAVHLVPVTGQNVMNVETLKSAIERDRNNGFAPFMVVGTGGTTNAGLVEPLGEIAAVAKAESIHFHVDAAWGGAAILSDNHKAKLAGIECADSITFDPHKLLSVPMGAGIIIVREHQWLRDAFGLQIDYVPQSPTENLDNYQHSFQFSRRFIGLKVFMTLASLGRQGVGTVIDRQFENAKVLADKLEKAEFEVLNGASMGVVCFVPPAAWKFESHEQFDSFVERVCQTGEAWISTTKLGGRSVIRACITNHMTNETDLEALVNLLLENHLASKAI
;
A
#
# COMPACT_ATOMS: atom_id res chain seq x y z
N MET A 1 -3.75 27.27 -0.74
CA MET A 1 -5.01 27.27 0.03
C MET A 1 -4.85 26.59 1.39
N VAL A 2 -4.56 25.28 1.50
CA VAL A 2 -4.44 24.58 2.80
C VAL A 2 -3.41 25.24 3.72
N ALA A 3 -2.21 25.53 3.24
CA ALA A 3 -1.16 26.17 4.03
C ALA A 3 -1.51 27.61 4.47
N GLY A 4 -2.27 28.34 3.65
CA GLY A 4 -2.65 29.73 3.96
C GLY A 4 -3.84 29.85 4.92
N LEU A 5 -4.79 28.90 4.88
CA LEU A 5 -6.00 28.92 5.72
C LEU A 5 -5.87 28.02 6.97
N ASN A 6 -4.86 27.14 6.99
CA ASN A 6 -4.57 26.20 8.08
C ASN A 6 -5.83 25.49 8.65
N PRO A 7 -6.65 24.83 7.81
CA PRO A 7 -7.91 24.24 8.24
C PRO A 7 -7.67 23.05 9.17
N GLN A 8 -8.40 22.99 10.28
CA GLN A 8 -8.39 21.91 11.25
C GLN A 8 -9.59 20.99 10.99
N LEU A 9 -9.37 19.69 10.79
CA LEU A 9 -10.38 18.68 10.47
C LEU A 9 -10.60 17.64 11.61
N GLY A 10 -10.13 17.90 12.81
CA GLY A 10 -10.33 16.97 13.95
C GLY A 10 -11.80 16.76 14.28
N ALA A 11 -12.58 17.84 14.32
CA ALA A 11 -14.02 17.79 14.54
C ALA A 11 -14.78 18.54 13.43
N TRP A 12 -16.02 18.12 13.18
CA TRP A 12 -16.87 18.71 12.14
C TRP A 12 -17.06 20.22 12.34
N HIS A 13 -17.30 20.67 13.57
CA HIS A 13 -17.47 22.09 13.89
C HIS A 13 -16.25 22.98 13.55
N HIS A 14 -15.05 22.41 13.50
CA HIS A 14 -13.85 23.18 13.15
C HIS A 14 -13.81 23.54 11.67
N ASN A 15 -14.26 22.63 10.80
CA ASN A 15 -14.30 22.84 9.35
C ASN A 15 -15.33 21.90 8.71
N PRO A 16 -16.62 22.24 8.73
CA PRO A 16 -17.68 21.38 8.17
C PRO A 16 -17.44 21.01 6.72
N PHE A 17 -17.06 22.00 5.90
CA PHE A 17 -16.79 21.77 4.46
C PHE A 17 -15.67 20.74 4.25
N GLY A 18 -14.54 20.88 4.94
CA GLY A 18 -13.40 19.99 4.77
C GLY A 18 -13.71 18.56 5.23
N VAL A 19 -14.42 18.43 6.36
CA VAL A 19 -14.82 17.12 6.88
C VAL A 19 -15.80 16.42 5.92
N GLU A 20 -16.80 17.15 5.39
CA GLU A 20 -17.75 16.58 4.42
C GLU A 20 -17.07 16.17 3.11
N VAL A 21 -16.11 16.94 2.61
CA VAL A 21 -15.33 16.58 1.42
C VAL A 21 -14.54 15.29 1.67
N GLU A 22 -13.85 15.16 2.81
CA GLU A 22 -13.13 13.93 3.13
C GLU A 22 -14.09 12.74 3.28
N ALA A 23 -15.19 12.89 3.98
CA ALA A 23 -16.22 11.87 4.12
C ALA A 23 -16.81 11.43 2.76
N HIS A 24 -17.05 12.38 1.85
CA HIS A 24 -17.50 12.08 0.49
C HIS A 24 -16.48 11.25 -0.27
N LEU A 25 -15.21 11.62 -0.22
CA LEU A 25 -14.13 10.89 -0.88
C LEU A 25 -13.95 9.48 -0.32
N ILE A 26 -14.03 9.32 1.00
CA ILE A 26 -13.95 8.01 1.64
C ILE A 26 -15.08 7.09 1.16
N ARG A 27 -16.33 7.59 1.14
CA ARG A 27 -17.48 6.82 0.59
C ARG A 27 -17.27 6.50 -0.89
N TYR A 28 -16.77 7.45 -1.66
CA TYR A 28 -16.47 7.22 -3.08
C TYR A 28 -15.46 6.06 -3.27
N PHE A 29 -14.33 6.09 -2.56
CA PHE A 29 -13.34 5.02 -2.68
C PHE A 29 -13.84 3.68 -2.11
N ALA A 30 -14.57 3.68 -0.99
CA ALA A 30 -15.18 2.47 -0.46
C ALA A 30 -16.08 1.78 -1.49
N ASN A 31 -16.91 2.57 -2.21
CA ASN A 31 -17.74 2.07 -3.30
C ASN A 31 -16.92 1.54 -4.48
N GLN A 32 -15.82 2.23 -4.86
CA GLN A 32 -14.95 1.74 -5.94
C GLN A 32 -14.30 0.40 -5.57
N PHE A 33 -13.90 0.20 -4.32
CA PHE A 33 -13.36 -1.07 -3.83
C PHE A 33 -14.43 -2.15 -3.60
N GLY A 34 -15.71 -1.86 -3.83
CA GLY A 34 -16.80 -2.82 -3.66
C GLY A 34 -17.17 -3.12 -2.21
N LEU A 35 -16.78 -2.27 -1.27
CA LEU A 35 -17.19 -2.38 0.12
C LEU A 35 -18.64 -1.90 0.29
N GLY A 36 -19.36 -2.51 1.23
CA GLY A 36 -20.76 -2.20 1.51
C GLY A 36 -20.99 -0.80 2.10
N PRO A 37 -22.26 -0.41 2.30
CA PRO A 37 -22.64 0.92 2.77
C PRO A 37 -22.19 1.24 4.21
N SER A 38 -21.88 0.21 5.01
CA SER A 38 -21.32 0.36 6.37
C SER A 38 -19.84 0.77 6.36
N ALA A 39 -19.17 0.72 5.18
CA ALA A 39 -17.75 1.03 5.08
C ALA A 39 -17.48 2.51 5.31
N TYR A 40 -16.42 2.77 6.05
CA TYR A 40 -15.93 4.12 6.33
C TYR A 40 -14.40 4.13 6.45
N GLY A 41 -13.81 5.32 6.61
CA GLY A 41 -12.37 5.43 6.68
C GLY A 41 -11.87 6.83 7.03
N ASN A 42 -10.56 7.00 6.95
CA ASN A 42 -9.89 8.25 7.22
C ASN A 42 -8.74 8.50 6.26
N PHE A 43 -8.48 9.78 5.99
CA PHE A 43 -7.23 10.20 5.39
C PHE A 43 -6.10 10.11 6.42
N THR A 44 -4.93 9.68 5.98
CA THR A 44 -3.70 9.52 6.75
C THR A 44 -2.53 10.20 6.06
N GLY A 45 -1.40 10.35 6.75
CA GLY A 45 -0.17 10.88 6.17
C GLY A 45 0.46 9.96 5.11
N GLY A 46 0.04 8.69 5.03
CA GLY A 46 0.51 7.68 4.08
C GLY A 46 0.21 6.27 4.55
N GLY A 47 0.54 5.26 3.73
CA GLY A 47 0.22 3.86 3.94
C GLY A 47 0.69 3.29 5.27
N SER A 48 1.82 3.73 5.81
CA SER A 48 2.29 3.24 7.13
C SER A 48 1.35 3.62 8.26
N GLU A 49 0.77 4.83 8.26
CA GLU A 49 -0.24 5.26 9.24
C GLU A 49 -1.58 4.55 9.00
N ALA A 50 -1.93 4.32 7.73
CA ALA A 50 -3.12 3.55 7.38
C ALA A 50 -3.01 2.09 7.86
N ASN A 51 -1.86 1.43 7.61
CA ASN A 51 -1.58 0.08 8.09
C ASN A 51 -1.55 0.01 9.63
N PHE A 52 -0.99 1.03 10.31
CA PHE A 52 -1.05 1.13 11.78
C PHE A 52 -2.51 1.16 12.25
N SER A 53 -3.34 2.00 11.63
CA SER A 53 -4.76 2.08 11.98
C SER A 53 -5.48 0.75 11.74
N ALA A 54 -5.17 0.04 10.66
CA ALA A 54 -5.72 -1.28 10.37
C ALA A 54 -5.34 -2.32 11.43
N VAL A 55 -4.08 -2.33 11.90
CA VAL A 55 -3.63 -3.27 12.96
C VAL A 55 -4.33 -2.97 14.28
N VAL A 56 -4.48 -1.69 14.67
CA VAL A 56 -5.20 -1.32 15.90
C VAL A 56 -6.68 -1.71 15.83
N VAL A 57 -7.31 -1.49 14.67
CA VAL A 57 -8.70 -1.91 14.41
C VAL A 57 -8.82 -3.44 14.52
N ALA A 58 -7.93 -4.19 13.86
CA ALA A 58 -7.93 -5.64 13.89
C ALA A 58 -7.75 -6.19 15.32
N LEU A 59 -6.80 -5.65 16.10
CA LEU A 59 -6.58 -6.03 17.50
C LEU A 59 -7.82 -5.76 18.36
N THR A 60 -8.43 -4.59 18.20
CA THR A 60 -9.60 -4.20 18.98
C THR A 60 -10.82 -5.07 18.64
N ASN A 61 -11.01 -5.39 17.36
CA ASN A 61 -12.13 -6.19 16.88
C ASN A 61 -11.98 -7.68 17.24
N GLN A 62 -10.78 -8.23 17.08
CA GLN A 62 -10.50 -9.63 17.38
C GLN A 62 -10.38 -9.91 18.88
N PHE A 63 -9.95 -8.92 19.66
CA PHE A 63 -9.74 -9.03 21.09
C PHE A 63 -10.47 -7.92 21.86
N PRO A 64 -11.74 -8.12 22.24
CA PRO A 64 -12.56 -7.06 22.87
C PRO A 64 -11.97 -6.46 24.17
N THR A 65 -11.05 -7.18 24.81
CA THR A 65 -10.35 -6.70 26.02
C THR A 65 -9.16 -5.79 25.69
N PHE A 66 -8.69 -5.76 24.43
CA PHE A 66 -7.48 -5.05 24.05
C PHE A 66 -7.53 -3.55 24.37
N ALA A 67 -8.65 -2.89 24.05
CA ALA A 67 -8.81 -1.45 24.32
C ALA A 67 -8.70 -1.08 25.82
N LYS A 68 -9.00 -2.02 26.73
CA LYS A 68 -8.95 -1.78 28.19
C LYS A 68 -7.67 -2.29 28.83
N SER A 69 -7.23 -3.48 28.44
CA SER A 69 -6.16 -4.23 29.12
C SER A 69 -4.84 -4.26 28.34
N GLY A 70 -4.85 -3.72 27.09
CA GLY A 70 -3.71 -3.80 26.22
C GLY A 70 -3.30 -5.24 25.93
N VAL A 71 -2.03 -5.45 25.59
CA VAL A 71 -1.47 -6.77 25.25
C VAL A 71 -1.54 -7.78 26.41
N ARG A 72 -1.64 -7.33 27.66
CA ARG A 72 -1.77 -8.23 28.84
C ARG A 72 -3.11 -8.94 28.90
N GLY A 73 -4.14 -8.43 28.23
CA GLY A 73 -5.48 -9.02 28.19
C GLY A 73 -5.68 -10.02 27.05
N LEU A 74 -4.64 -10.32 26.27
CA LEU A 74 -4.73 -11.21 25.13
C LEU A 74 -4.59 -12.68 25.54
N PRO A 75 -5.26 -13.62 24.84
CA PRO A 75 -5.26 -15.04 25.19
C PRO A 75 -3.94 -15.75 24.87
N GLY A 76 -3.08 -15.12 24.08
CA GLY A 76 -1.77 -15.60 23.66
C GLY A 76 -1.01 -14.53 22.92
N GLN A 77 0.18 -14.85 22.42
CA GLN A 77 0.96 -13.95 21.58
C GLN A 77 0.20 -13.71 20.25
N PRO A 78 -0.25 -12.48 19.95
CA PRO A 78 -0.95 -12.20 18.71
C PRO A 78 -0.01 -12.29 17.51
N VAL A 79 -0.55 -12.77 16.37
CA VAL A 79 0.22 -12.98 15.14
C VAL A 79 -0.45 -12.30 13.94
N ILE A 80 0.37 -11.59 13.16
CA ILE A 80 0.05 -11.05 11.83
C ILE A 80 0.75 -11.91 10.78
N TYR A 81 0.03 -12.40 9.79
CA TYR A 81 0.61 -13.11 8.65
C TYR A 81 0.82 -12.17 7.49
N CYS A 82 2.03 -12.13 6.95
CA CYS A 82 2.39 -11.40 5.74
C CYS A 82 3.19 -12.32 4.82
N SER A 83 3.16 -12.10 3.51
CA SER A 83 4.11 -12.77 2.62
C SER A 83 5.53 -12.23 2.81
N GLU A 84 6.55 -12.92 2.30
CA GLU A 84 7.93 -12.42 2.28
C GLU A 84 8.10 -11.12 1.47
N GLU A 85 7.15 -10.80 0.57
CA GLU A 85 7.15 -9.58 -0.26
C GLU A 85 6.35 -8.41 0.36
N PHE A 86 6.01 -8.49 1.63
CA PHE A 86 5.22 -7.49 2.35
C PHE A 86 5.95 -6.15 2.54
N HIS A 87 5.18 -5.12 2.87
CA HIS A 87 5.76 -3.84 3.27
C HIS A 87 6.22 -3.87 4.73
N HIS A 88 7.48 -3.54 4.99
CA HIS A 88 8.11 -3.62 6.32
C HIS A 88 7.49 -2.71 7.41
N SER A 89 6.49 -1.89 7.08
CA SER A 89 5.75 -1.11 8.09
C SER A 89 5.13 -1.99 9.15
N PHE A 90 4.65 -3.21 8.81
CA PHE A 90 4.02 -4.12 9.77
C PHE A 90 4.96 -4.55 10.90
N VAL A 91 6.26 -4.73 10.63
CA VAL A 91 7.26 -5.02 11.67
C VAL A 91 7.41 -3.84 12.64
N LYS A 92 7.43 -2.60 12.11
CA LYS A 92 7.46 -1.40 12.96
C LYS A 92 6.18 -1.24 13.76
N ILE A 93 5.03 -1.50 13.13
CA ILE A 93 3.70 -1.39 13.75
C ILE A 93 3.54 -2.43 14.87
N ALA A 94 3.92 -3.69 14.64
CA ALA A 94 3.90 -4.72 15.66
C ALA A 94 4.71 -4.31 16.90
N HIS A 95 5.90 -3.74 16.68
CA HIS A 95 6.71 -3.17 17.76
C HIS A 95 6.00 -2.01 18.48
N GLN A 96 5.43 -1.06 17.74
CA GLN A 96 4.74 0.12 18.31
C GLN A 96 3.47 -0.25 19.08
N CYS A 97 2.77 -1.31 18.66
CA CYS A 97 1.60 -1.86 19.36
C CYS A 97 1.98 -2.72 20.58
N GLY A 98 3.27 -2.89 20.88
CA GLY A 98 3.75 -3.69 22.00
C GLY A 98 3.67 -5.21 21.78
N LEU A 99 3.45 -5.66 20.52
CA LEU A 99 3.38 -7.08 20.17
C LEU A 99 4.77 -7.71 20.02
N GLY A 100 5.79 -6.89 19.79
CA GLY A 100 7.12 -7.35 19.37
C GLY A 100 7.21 -7.57 17.85
N ARG A 101 8.43 -7.48 17.32
CA ARG A 101 8.66 -7.62 15.86
C ARG A 101 8.38 -9.04 15.36
N ASP A 102 8.62 -10.03 16.22
CA ASP A 102 8.42 -11.45 15.92
C ASP A 102 6.93 -11.86 15.86
N ALA A 103 6.01 -10.92 16.17
CA ALA A 103 4.59 -11.12 15.95
C ALA A 103 4.18 -11.11 14.45
N VAL A 104 5.07 -10.68 13.55
CA VAL A 104 4.87 -10.76 12.11
C VAL A 104 5.47 -12.08 11.61
N HIS A 105 4.60 -13.04 11.31
CA HIS A 105 4.98 -14.33 10.74
C HIS A 105 4.99 -14.27 9.22
N LEU A 106 6.14 -14.56 8.63
CA LEU A 106 6.31 -14.53 7.18
C LEU A 106 5.82 -15.85 6.56
N VAL A 107 4.99 -15.71 5.54
CA VAL A 107 4.52 -16.81 4.71
C VAL A 107 5.37 -16.84 3.44
N PRO A 108 6.01 -17.98 3.11
CA PRO A 108 6.78 -18.12 1.89
C PRO A 108 5.98 -17.77 0.64
N VAL A 109 6.66 -17.25 -0.37
CA VAL A 109 6.07 -16.98 -1.67
C VAL A 109 6.19 -18.17 -2.62
N THR A 110 5.34 -18.19 -3.63
CA THR A 110 5.41 -19.13 -4.76
C THR A 110 6.53 -18.75 -5.73
N GLY A 111 6.80 -19.57 -6.75
CA GLY A 111 7.71 -19.21 -7.84
C GLY A 111 7.28 -17.96 -8.64
N GLN A 112 6.06 -17.44 -8.40
CA GLN A 112 5.56 -16.19 -8.97
C GLN A 112 5.75 -14.99 -8.03
N ASN A 113 6.45 -15.15 -6.90
CA ASN A 113 6.70 -14.14 -5.87
C ASN A 113 5.40 -13.55 -5.25
N VAL A 114 4.37 -14.37 -5.07
CA VAL A 114 3.14 -14.05 -4.35
C VAL A 114 2.90 -15.05 -3.22
N MET A 115 2.15 -14.69 -2.19
CA MET A 115 1.88 -15.50 -1.01
C MET A 115 1.45 -16.93 -1.39
N ASN A 116 2.08 -17.93 -0.77
CA ASN A 116 1.65 -19.32 -0.87
C ASN A 116 0.50 -19.58 0.12
N VAL A 117 -0.73 -19.66 -0.39
CA VAL A 117 -1.94 -19.76 0.41
C VAL A 117 -2.02 -21.08 1.19
N GLU A 118 -1.51 -22.19 0.64
CA GLU A 118 -1.49 -23.47 1.35
C GLU A 118 -0.52 -23.42 2.55
N THR A 119 0.61 -22.73 2.40
CA THR A 119 1.55 -22.52 3.50
C THR A 119 0.94 -21.59 4.56
N LEU A 120 0.13 -20.58 4.16
CA LEU A 120 -0.60 -19.73 5.09
C LEU A 120 -1.53 -20.56 6.00
N LYS A 121 -2.34 -21.46 5.42
CA LYS A 121 -3.25 -22.35 6.18
C LYS A 121 -2.48 -23.17 7.22
N SER A 122 -1.41 -23.82 6.76
CA SER A 122 -0.55 -24.64 7.63
C SER A 122 0.13 -23.83 8.74
N ALA A 123 0.50 -22.57 8.46
CA ALA A 123 1.10 -21.68 9.45
C ALA A 123 0.09 -21.29 10.53
N ILE A 124 -1.14 -20.95 10.15
CA ILE A 124 -2.21 -20.59 11.11
C ILE A 124 -2.54 -21.77 12.03
N GLU A 125 -2.71 -22.97 11.47
CA GLU A 125 -2.98 -24.18 12.25
C GLU A 125 -1.84 -24.50 13.22
N ARG A 126 -0.61 -24.50 12.76
CA ARG A 126 0.58 -24.72 13.60
C ARG A 126 0.67 -23.72 14.74
N ASP A 127 0.45 -22.44 14.46
CA ASP A 127 0.61 -21.38 15.43
C ASP A 127 -0.49 -21.46 16.51
N ARG A 128 -1.73 -21.79 16.15
CA ARG A 128 -2.80 -22.07 17.13
C ARG A 128 -2.46 -23.25 18.04
N ASN A 129 -1.94 -24.33 17.47
CA ASN A 129 -1.53 -25.51 18.25
C ASN A 129 -0.37 -25.18 19.20
N ASN A 130 0.43 -24.17 18.91
CA ASN A 130 1.52 -23.67 19.76
C ASN A 130 1.08 -22.56 20.74
N GLY A 131 -0.22 -22.25 20.82
CA GLY A 131 -0.75 -21.27 21.79
C GLY A 131 -0.63 -19.80 21.34
N PHE A 132 -0.27 -19.56 20.09
CA PHE A 132 -0.37 -18.21 19.51
C PHE A 132 -1.82 -17.81 19.25
N ALA A 133 -2.06 -16.52 19.09
CA ALA A 133 -3.37 -15.94 18.80
C ALA A 133 -3.38 -15.28 17.41
N PRO A 134 -3.57 -16.03 16.31
CA PRO A 134 -3.73 -15.47 14.98
C PRO A 134 -4.88 -14.46 14.92
N PHE A 135 -4.64 -13.24 14.44
CA PHE A 135 -5.69 -12.22 14.40
C PHE A 135 -5.79 -11.47 13.08
N MET A 136 -4.74 -11.49 12.25
CA MET A 136 -4.72 -10.71 11.02
C MET A 136 -3.89 -11.42 9.94
N VAL A 137 -4.40 -11.41 8.71
CA VAL A 137 -3.60 -11.71 7.51
C VAL A 137 -3.61 -10.49 6.59
N VAL A 138 -2.47 -10.21 6.00
CA VAL A 138 -2.25 -9.09 5.07
C VAL A 138 -2.04 -9.64 3.67
N GLY A 139 -2.96 -9.31 2.76
CA GLY A 139 -2.74 -9.49 1.32
C GLY A 139 -2.26 -8.18 0.71
N THR A 140 -1.38 -8.24 -0.27
CA THR A 140 -0.81 -7.04 -0.90
C THR A 140 -1.41 -6.81 -2.29
N GLY A 141 -2.04 -5.67 -2.47
CA GLY A 141 -2.58 -5.19 -3.75
C GLY A 141 -1.55 -4.38 -4.54
N GLY A 142 -0.43 -5.00 -4.87
CA GLY A 142 0.73 -4.38 -5.52
C GLY A 142 1.93 -4.30 -4.60
N THR A 143 2.79 -5.33 -4.61
CA THR A 143 3.98 -5.41 -3.74
C THR A 143 4.95 -4.26 -4.01
N THR A 144 5.59 -3.75 -2.95
CA THR A 144 6.52 -2.62 -3.06
C THR A 144 7.70 -2.94 -3.98
N ASN A 145 8.21 -4.16 -3.92
CA ASN A 145 9.36 -4.56 -4.73
C ASN A 145 9.03 -4.67 -6.22
N ALA A 146 7.90 -5.30 -6.57
CA ALA A 146 7.64 -5.73 -7.93
C ALA A 146 6.25 -5.36 -8.48
N GLY A 147 5.40 -4.67 -7.71
CA GLY A 147 4.04 -4.32 -8.12
C GLY A 147 3.12 -5.54 -8.31
N LEU A 148 3.47 -6.71 -7.80
CA LEU A 148 2.68 -7.94 -7.94
C LEU A 148 1.47 -7.89 -7.03
N VAL A 149 0.34 -8.42 -7.51
CA VAL A 149 -0.88 -8.56 -6.71
C VAL A 149 -0.96 -9.98 -6.19
N GLU A 150 -1.13 -10.12 -4.90
CA GLU A 150 -1.29 -11.42 -4.25
C GLU A 150 -2.68 -12.01 -4.54
N PRO A 151 -2.90 -13.32 -4.32
CA PRO A 151 -4.18 -13.99 -4.60
C PRO A 151 -5.25 -13.59 -3.55
N LEU A 152 -5.71 -12.33 -3.60
CA LEU A 152 -6.55 -11.69 -2.58
C LEU A 152 -7.80 -12.50 -2.27
N GLY A 153 -8.47 -13.07 -3.29
CA GLY A 153 -9.67 -13.87 -3.09
C GLY A 153 -9.41 -15.18 -2.32
N GLU A 154 -8.28 -15.83 -2.58
CA GLU A 154 -7.90 -17.06 -1.88
C GLU A 154 -7.47 -16.76 -0.42
N ILE A 155 -6.71 -15.68 -0.21
CA ILE A 155 -6.33 -15.20 1.13
C ILE A 155 -7.59 -14.84 1.92
N ALA A 156 -8.55 -14.13 1.31
CA ALA A 156 -9.84 -13.80 1.93
C ALA A 156 -10.62 -15.05 2.37
N ALA A 157 -10.62 -16.10 1.54
CA ALA A 157 -11.29 -17.36 1.87
C ALA A 157 -10.66 -18.02 3.11
N VAL A 158 -9.33 -18.02 3.22
CA VAL A 158 -8.61 -18.51 4.41
C VAL A 158 -8.94 -17.65 5.62
N ALA A 159 -8.82 -16.33 5.53
CA ALA A 159 -9.11 -15.41 6.63
C ALA A 159 -10.52 -15.61 7.18
N LYS A 160 -11.51 -15.76 6.29
CA LYS A 160 -12.90 -16.03 6.65
C LYS A 160 -13.06 -17.38 7.36
N ALA A 161 -12.46 -18.44 6.82
CA ALA A 161 -12.52 -19.78 7.43
C ALA A 161 -11.89 -19.81 8.82
N GLU A 162 -10.81 -19.07 9.01
CA GLU A 162 -10.05 -18.98 10.25
C GLU A 162 -10.56 -17.89 11.21
N SER A 163 -11.58 -17.11 10.80
CA SER A 163 -12.14 -16.00 11.60
C SER A 163 -11.08 -14.98 12.04
N ILE A 164 -10.13 -14.64 11.16
CA ILE A 164 -9.11 -13.61 11.36
C ILE A 164 -9.35 -12.42 10.43
N HIS A 165 -8.88 -11.24 10.83
CA HIS A 165 -9.05 -10.01 10.08
C HIS A 165 -8.27 -10.05 8.75
N PHE A 166 -8.94 -9.81 7.64
CA PHE A 166 -8.29 -9.70 6.33
C PHE A 166 -8.03 -8.24 5.96
N HIS A 167 -6.77 -7.87 5.94
CA HIS A 167 -6.33 -6.56 5.49
C HIS A 167 -5.73 -6.62 4.09
N VAL A 168 -6.05 -5.65 3.24
CA VAL A 168 -5.36 -5.49 1.95
C VAL A 168 -4.53 -4.22 1.97
N ASP A 169 -3.20 -4.39 1.97
CA ASP A 169 -2.29 -3.29 1.70
C ASP A 169 -2.23 -3.01 0.18
N ALA A 170 -3.10 -2.13 -0.26
CA ALA A 170 -3.17 -1.65 -1.64
C ALA A 170 -2.57 -0.24 -1.78
N ALA A 171 -1.66 0.14 -0.87
CA ALA A 171 -1.01 1.45 -0.88
C ALA A 171 -0.39 1.77 -2.25
N TRP A 172 0.20 0.78 -2.92
CA TRP A 172 0.72 0.96 -4.26
C TRP A 172 -0.36 0.78 -5.32
N GLY A 173 -0.92 -0.42 -5.46
CA GLY A 173 -1.75 -0.79 -6.61
C GLY A 173 -3.23 -0.39 -6.51
N GLY A 174 -3.69 0.12 -5.36
CA GLY A 174 -5.10 0.45 -5.13
C GLY A 174 -5.70 1.44 -6.13
N ALA A 175 -4.87 2.30 -6.74
CA ALA A 175 -5.30 3.21 -7.80
C ALA A 175 -5.89 2.49 -9.02
N ALA A 176 -5.45 1.26 -9.31
CA ALA A 176 -5.94 0.47 -10.44
C ALA A 176 -7.46 0.25 -10.41
N ILE A 177 -8.10 0.38 -9.24
CA ILE A 177 -9.57 0.29 -9.10
C ILE A 177 -10.32 1.36 -9.90
N LEU A 178 -9.67 2.49 -10.19
CA LEU A 178 -10.25 3.58 -10.99
C LEU A 178 -10.07 3.41 -12.50
N SER A 179 -9.29 2.41 -12.93
CA SER A 179 -9.12 2.07 -14.34
C SER A 179 -10.02 0.90 -14.72
N ASP A 180 -10.85 1.07 -15.74
CA ASP A 180 -11.69 -0.02 -16.25
C ASP A 180 -10.86 -1.14 -16.90
N ASN A 181 -9.64 -0.84 -17.38
CA ASN A 181 -8.71 -1.81 -17.96
C ASN A 181 -7.95 -2.63 -16.93
N HIS A 182 -7.81 -2.12 -15.69
CA HIS A 182 -6.90 -2.71 -14.70
C HIS A 182 -7.56 -3.08 -13.37
N LYS A 183 -8.79 -2.62 -13.07
CA LYS A 183 -9.49 -2.92 -11.80
C LYS A 183 -9.62 -4.41 -11.52
N ALA A 184 -9.77 -5.24 -12.56
CA ALA A 184 -9.86 -6.69 -12.41
C ALA A 184 -8.58 -7.33 -11.80
N LYS A 185 -7.43 -6.66 -11.86
CA LYS A 185 -6.20 -7.12 -11.22
C LYS A 185 -6.30 -7.17 -9.70
N LEU A 186 -7.23 -6.39 -9.11
CA LEU A 186 -7.49 -6.34 -7.68
C LEU A 186 -8.67 -7.23 -7.25
N ALA A 187 -9.10 -8.20 -8.07
CA ALA A 187 -10.19 -9.11 -7.74
C ALA A 187 -9.95 -9.78 -6.37
N GLY A 188 -10.97 -9.79 -5.51
CA GLY A 188 -10.89 -10.24 -4.13
C GLY A 188 -10.66 -9.12 -3.10
N ILE A 189 -10.30 -7.89 -3.53
CA ILE A 189 -10.14 -6.74 -2.62
C ILE A 189 -11.48 -6.36 -1.94
N GLU A 190 -12.59 -6.60 -2.62
CA GLU A 190 -13.95 -6.39 -2.10
C GLU A 190 -14.27 -7.28 -0.90
N CYS A 191 -13.48 -8.33 -0.65
CA CYS A 191 -13.63 -9.21 0.51
C CYS A 191 -12.86 -8.69 1.75
N ALA A 192 -12.04 -7.66 1.62
CA ALA A 192 -11.21 -7.15 2.72
C ALA A 192 -12.05 -6.59 3.88
N ASP A 193 -11.60 -6.79 5.10
CA ASP A 193 -12.11 -6.12 6.30
C ASP A 193 -11.55 -4.69 6.41
N SER A 194 -10.33 -4.48 5.94
CA SER A 194 -9.74 -3.14 5.82
C SER A 194 -8.80 -3.03 4.61
N ILE A 195 -8.68 -1.83 4.06
CA ILE A 195 -7.86 -1.53 2.88
C ILE A 195 -7.02 -0.29 3.16
N THR A 196 -5.72 -0.39 2.91
CA THR A 196 -4.83 0.78 2.81
C THR A 196 -4.69 1.19 1.34
N PHE A 197 -4.78 2.50 1.07
CA PHE A 197 -4.64 3.07 -0.26
C PHE A 197 -3.90 4.40 -0.21
N ASP A 198 -2.90 4.61 -1.09
CA ASP A 198 -2.10 5.84 -1.14
C ASP A 198 -2.34 6.64 -2.43
N PRO A 199 -3.26 7.64 -2.43
CA PRO A 199 -3.42 8.54 -3.58
C PRO A 199 -2.13 9.25 -3.99
N HIS A 200 -1.19 9.49 -3.07
CA HIS A 200 0.08 10.14 -3.39
C HIS A 200 1.08 9.25 -4.16
N LYS A 201 0.72 8.00 -4.47
CA LYS A 201 1.50 7.11 -5.33
C LYS A 201 0.98 7.18 -6.77
N LEU A 202 0.27 6.18 -7.25
CA LEU A 202 -0.17 6.08 -8.64
C LEU A 202 -1.23 7.11 -9.06
N LEU A 203 -1.98 7.75 -8.14
CA LEU A 203 -2.86 8.86 -8.49
C LEU A 203 -2.11 10.18 -8.71
N SER A 204 -0.80 10.21 -8.55
CA SER A 204 0.04 11.41 -8.75
C SER A 204 -0.39 12.62 -7.91
N VAL A 205 -1.08 12.39 -6.80
CA VAL A 205 -1.43 13.43 -5.83
C VAL A 205 -0.17 13.81 -5.02
N PRO A 206 0.06 15.08 -4.69
CA PRO A 206 1.21 15.47 -3.87
C PRO A 206 1.31 14.70 -2.57
N MET A 207 2.53 14.41 -2.12
CA MET A 207 2.86 13.58 -0.94
C MET A 207 2.05 13.93 0.31
N GLY A 208 1.89 12.92 1.19
CA GLY A 208 1.13 13.00 2.43
C GLY A 208 -0.37 12.83 2.17
N ALA A 209 -0.77 11.82 1.39
CA ALA A 209 -2.16 11.40 1.18
C ALA A 209 -2.22 9.87 1.14
N GLY A 210 -2.50 9.28 2.29
CA GLY A 210 -2.92 7.90 2.46
C GLY A 210 -4.38 7.83 2.90
N ILE A 211 -4.97 6.66 2.79
CA ILE A 211 -6.34 6.38 3.21
C ILE A 211 -6.36 5.01 3.88
N ILE A 212 -7.06 4.91 5.00
CA ILE A 212 -7.57 3.65 5.56
C ILE A 212 -9.07 3.57 5.33
N ILE A 213 -9.57 2.45 4.83
CA ILE A 213 -10.99 2.14 4.75
C ILE A 213 -11.22 0.83 5.49
N VAL A 214 -12.27 0.77 6.30
CA VAL A 214 -12.73 -0.44 7.01
C VAL A 214 -14.13 -0.79 6.54
N ARG A 215 -14.47 -2.08 6.57
CA ARG A 215 -15.78 -2.60 6.17
C ARG A 215 -16.91 -2.11 7.05
N GLU A 216 -16.67 -2.00 8.34
CA GLU A 216 -17.66 -1.58 9.32
C GLU A 216 -17.17 -0.33 10.05
N HIS A 217 -17.88 0.79 9.90
CA HIS A 217 -17.56 2.07 10.52
C HIS A 217 -17.37 1.97 12.04
N GLN A 218 -18.16 1.14 12.70
CA GLN A 218 -18.10 0.95 14.14
C GLN A 218 -16.71 0.50 14.61
N TRP A 219 -15.98 -0.28 13.82
CA TRP A 219 -14.63 -0.74 14.18
C TRP A 219 -13.62 0.40 14.38
N LEU A 220 -13.75 1.49 13.61
CA LEU A 220 -12.91 2.68 13.83
C LEU A 220 -13.26 3.38 15.14
N ARG A 221 -14.55 3.46 15.46
CA ARG A 221 -15.01 4.05 16.72
C ARG A 221 -14.59 3.22 17.94
N ASP A 222 -14.65 1.92 17.83
CA ASP A 222 -14.22 0.99 18.90
C ASP A 222 -12.71 1.08 19.13
N ALA A 223 -11.93 1.32 18.07
CA ALA A 223 -10.49 1.42 18.12
C ALA A 223 -9.98 2.79 18.59
N PHE A 224 -10.65 3.88 18.21
CA PHE A 224 -10.14 5.25 18.41
C PHE A 224 -11.08 6.18 19.15
N GLY A 225 -12.36 5.80 19.34
CA GLY A 225 -13.38 6.67 19.92
C GLY A 225 -13.10 7.00 21.38
N LEU A 226 -13.15 8.29 21.70
CA LEU A 226 -13.02 8.84 23.06
C LEU A 226 -14.09 9.86 23.30
N GLN A 227 -14.72 9.83 24.48
CA GLN A 227 -15.59 10.92 24.93
C GLN A 227 -14.72 12.03 25.54
N ILE A 228 -14.88 13.24 25.03
CA ILE A 228 -14.17 14.43 25.51
C ILE A 228 -15.16 15.60 25.70
N ASP A 229 -15.07 16.28 26.84
CA ASP A 229 -16.07 17.26 27.25
C ASP A 229 -15.90 18.63 26.56
N TYR A 230 -14.69 18.96 26.07
CA TYR A 230 -14.37 20.27 25.50
C TYR A 230 -14.64 20.40 23.99
N VAL A 231 -15.01 19.32 23.32
CA VAL A 231 -15.39 19.33 21.90
C VAL A 231 -16.90 19.21 21.79
N PRO A 232 -17.60 20.21 21.20
CA PRO A 232 -19.02 20.10 20.94
C PRO A 232 -19.29 18.88 20.06
N GLN A 233 -20.27 18.06 20.45
CA GLN A 233 -20.64 16.89 19.64
C GLN A 233 -21.22 17.35 18.30
N SER A 234 -20.86 16.65 17.24
CA SER A 234 -21.40 16.89 15.90
C SER A 234 -22.91 16.64 15.89
N PRO A 235 -23.70 17.51 15.22
CA PRO A 235 -25.15 17.30 15.08
C PRO A 235 -25.49 16.08 14.21
N THR A 236 -24.54 15.61 13.42
CA THR A 236 -24.65 14.39 12.62
C THR A 236 -23.71 13.33 13.18
N GLU A 237 -24.24 12.16 13.50
CA GLU A 237 -23.42 11.03 13.90
C GLU A 237 -22.32 10.81 12.84
N ASN A 238 -21.07 10.65 13.30
CA ASN A 238 -19.96 10.09 12.52
C ASN A 238 -19.07 11.06 11.72
N LEU A 239 -19.11 12.37 11.94
CA LEU A 239 -18.23 13.28 11.19
C LEU A 239 -17.05 13.87 12.00
N ASP A 240 -16.92 13.51 13.27
CA ASP A 240 -15.78 13.95 14.08
C ASP A 240 -14.60 13.00 13.88
N ASN A 241 -13.65 13.43 13.06
CA ASN A 241 -12.50 12.59 12.67
C ASN A 241 -11.64 12.10 13.83
N TYR A 242 -11.58 12.83 14.96
CA TYR A 242 -10.86 12.38 16.14
C TYR A 242 -11.46 11.11 16.77
N GLN A 243 -12.75 10.83 16.50
CA GLN A 243 -13.44 9.62 16.95
C GLN A 243 -13.08 8.36 16.12
N HIS A 244 -12.47 8.55 14.95
CA HIS A 244 -12.24 7.48 13.98
C HIS A 244 -10.76 7.32 13.62
N SER A 245 -9.88 8.15 14.16
CA SER A 245 -8.47 8.17 13.80
C SER A 245 -7.58 8.41 15.00
N PHE A 246 -6.32 8.04 14.87
CA PHE A 246 -5.29 8.35 15.85
C PHE A 246 -5.08 9.87 16.04
N GLN A 247 -5.35 10.66 15.00
CA GLN A 247 -5.07 12.10 15.02
C GLN A 247 -6.22 12.90 15.65
N PHE A 248 -5.91 13.76 16.61
CA PHE A 248 -6.82 14.81 17.09
C PHE A 248 -6.78 16.03 16.17
N SER A 249 -5.61 16.65 16.03
CA SER A 249 -5.40 17.73 15.08
C SER A 249 -5.00 17.17 13.73
N ARG A 250 -5.76 17.52 12.70
CA ARG A 250 -5.45 17.01 11.37
C ARG A 250 -5.69 18.07 10.30
N ARG A 251 -4.79 18.08 9.33
CA ARG A 251 -4.86 18.95 8.16
C ARG A 251 -5.87 18.44 7.14
N PHE A 252 -6.31 19.30 6.25
CA PHE A 252 -7.18 18.92 5.13
C PHE A 252 -6.39 18.17 4.04
N ILE A 253 -6.18 16.88 4.24
CA ILE A 253 -5.44 16.00 3.30
C ILE A 253 -6.29 15.74 2.05
N GLY A 254 -7.58 15.49 2.20
CA GLY A 254 -8.50 15.15 1.12
C GLY A 254 -8.66 16.23 0.06
N LEU A 255 -8.36 17.51 0.35
CA LEU A 255 -8.56 18.59 -0.63
C LEU A 255 -7.79 18.35 -1.93
N LYS A 256 -6.54 17.93 -1.86
CA LYS A 256 -5.72 17.68 -3.06
C LYS A 256 -6.22 16.48 -3.86
N VAL A 257 -6.76 15.46 -3.20
CA VAL A 257 -7.41 14.30 -3.85
C VAL A 257 -8.71 14.75 -4.52
N PHE A 258 -9.52 15.54 -3.81
CA PHE A 258 -10.74 16.12 -4.34
C PHE A 258 -10.48 16.97 -5.60
N MET A 259 -9.49 17.86 -5.55
CA MET A 259 -9.14 18.72 -6.69
C MET A 259 -8.65 17.92 -7.90
N THR A 260 -7.88 16.85 -7.68
CA THR A 260 -7.44 15.94 -8.75
C THR A 260 -8.63 15.26 -9.41
N LEU A 261 -9.54 14.67 -8.62
CA LEU A 261 -10.75 14.02 -9.14
C LEU A 261 -11.72 15.02 -9.78
N ALA A 262 -11.88 16.22 -9.21
CA ALA A 262 -12.73 17.26 -9.77
C ALA A 262 -12.19 17.80 -11.10
N SER A 263 -10.87 17.90 -11.24
CA SER A 263 -10.22 18.39 -12.46
C SER A 263 -10.24 17.35 -13.60
N LEU A 264 -9.95 16.11 -13.31
CA LEU A 264 -9.78 15.06 -14.31
C LEU A 264 -11.03 14.18 -14.51
N GLY A 265 -11.89 14.12 -13.51
CA GLY A 265 -12.97 13.14 -13.43
C GLY A 265 -12.42 11.70 -13.27
N ARG A 266 -13.34 10.73 -13.03
CA ARG A 266 -12.95 9.30 -12.89
C ARG A 266 -12.26 8.79 -14.17
N GLN A 267 -12.78 9.14 -15.35
CA GLN A 267 -12.21 8.68 -16.62
C GLN A 267 -10.81 9.25 -16.86
N GLY A 268 -10.60 10.55 -16.61
CA GLY A 268 -9.27 11.15 -16.76
C GLY A 268 -8.23 10.55 -15.81
N VAL A 269 -8.61 10.29 -14.57
CA VAL A 269 -7.73 9.57 -13.62
C VAL A 269 -7.44 8.15 -14.09
N GLY A 270 -8.46 7.41 -14.58
CA GLY A 270 -8.29 6.10 -15.19
C GLY A 270 -7.29 6.11 -16.35
N THR A 271 -7.39 7.11 -17.24
CA THR A 271 -6.46 7.30 -18.36
C THR A 271 -5.02 7.56 -17.90
N VAL A 272 -4.83 8.31 -16.79
CA VAL A 272 -3.48 8.51 -16.22
C VAL A 272 -2.88 7.18 -15.73
N ILE A 273 -3.67 6.37 -15.05
CA ILE A 273 -3.25 5.05 -14.57
C ILE A 273 -2.94 4.11 -15.75
N ASP A 274 -3.81 4.06 -16.75
CA ASP A 274 -3.62 3.24 -17.95
C ASP A 274 -2.30 3.60 -18.64
N ARG A 275 -2.02 4.90 -18.77
CA ARG A 275 -0.76 5.39 -19.38
C ARG A 275 0.47 5.01 -18.55
N GLN A 276 0.42 5.10 -17.23
CA GLN A 276 1.54 4.68 -16.36
C GLN A 276 1.83 3.19 -16.55
N PHE A 277 0.80 2.34 -16.63
CA PHE A 277 0.97 0.91 -16.82
C PHE A 277 1.43 0.56 -18.24
N GLU A 278 0.94 1.27 -19.25
CA GLU A 278 1.40 1.12 -20.63
C GLU A 278 2.86 1.54 -20.78
N ASN A 279 3.24 2.68 -20.21
CA ASN A 279 4.64 3.11 -20.21
C ASN A 279 5.57 2.09 -19.55
N ALA A 280 5.11 1.41 -18.48
CA ALA A 280 5.89 0.34 -17.87
C ALA A 280 6.10 -0.84 -18.82
N LYS A 281 5.10 -1.22 -19.61
CA LYS A 281 5.24 -2.25 -20.65
C LYS A 281 6.17 -1.80 -21.76
N VAL A 282 6.02 -0.56 -22.24
CA VAL A 282 6.93 0.02 -23.25
C VAL A 282 8.38 0.00 -22.77
N LEU A 283 8.61 0.34 -21.48
CA LEU A 283 9.96 0.21 -20.89
C LEU A 283 10.44 -1.24 -20.90
N ALA A 284 9.60 -2.19 -20.49
CA ALA A 284 9.93 -3.61 -20.48
C ALA A 284 10.33 -4.10 -21.90
N ASP A 285 9.53 -3.77 -22.91
CA ASP A 285 9.81 -4.12 -24.32
C ASP A 285 11.14 -3.52 -24.83
N LYS A 286 11.45 -2.27 -24.44
CA LYS A 286 12.73 -1.62 -24.81
C LYS A 286 13.91 -2.27 -24.08
N LEU A 287 13.75 -2.64 -22.82
CA LEU A 287 14.77 -3.36 -22.05
C LEU A 287 15.06 -4.73 -22.64
N GLU A 288 14.02 -5.51 -22.98
CA GLU A 288 14.16 -6.83 -23.60
C GLU A 288 14.86 -6.75 -24.98
N LYS A 289 14.55 -5.74 -25.79
CA LYS A 289 15.25 -5.47 -27.07
C LYS A 289 16.74 -5.15 -26.87
N ALA A 290 17.10 -4.60 -25.70
CA ALA A 290 18.47 -4.32 -25.29
C ALA A 290 19.08 -5.47 -24.46
N GLU A 291 18.51 -6.68 -24.56
CA GLU A 291 18.97 -7.93 -23.92
C GLU A 291 18.88 -7.96 -22.39
N PHE A 292 18.15 -7.03 -21.75
CA PHE A 292 17.83 -7.13 -20.33
C PHE A 292 16.73 -8.19 -20.12
N GLU A 293 16.76 -8.89 -19.00
CA GLU A 293 15.70 -9.84 -18.61
C GLU A 293 14.70 -9.15 -17.67
N VAL A 294 13.44 -9.02 -18.10
CA VAL A 294 12.34 -8.48 -17.26
C VAL A 294 11.68 -9.62 -16.48
N LEU A 295 11.58 -9.47 -15.14
CA LEU A 295 11.23 -10.57 -14.24
C LEU A 295 9.78 -10.53 -13.72
N ASN A 296 9.11 -9.39 -13.75
CA ASN A 296 7.79 -9.19 -13.11
C ASN A 296 6.68 -8.81 -14.11
N GLY A 297 6.93 -8.89 -15.42
CA GLY A 297 5.96 -8.54 -16.46
C GLY A 297 5.45 -7.09 -16.37
N ALA A 298 6.25 -6.14 -15.87
CA ALA A 298 5.89 -4.73 -15.71
C ALA A 298 4.58 -4.52 -14.91
N SER A 299 4.44 -5.25 -13.80
CA SER A 299 3.20 -5.27 -13.02
C SER A 299 2.97 -3.93 -12.30
N MET A 300 1.74 -3.41 -12.38
CA MET A 300 1.27 -2.20 -11.68
C MET A 300 2.22 -0.99 -11.80
N GLY A 301 2.84 -0.80 -12.99
CA GLY A 301 3.74 0.34 -13.21
C GLY A 301 5.13 0.18 -12.63
N VAL A 302 5.50 -1.01 -12.14
CA VAL A 302 6.85 -1.36 -11.68
C VAL A 302 7.50 -2.29 -12.68
N VAL A 303 8.73 -2.01 -13.07
CA VAL A 303 9.54 -2.89 -13.93
C VAL A 303 10.76 -3.35 -13.14
N CYS A 304 10.85 -4.66 -12.91
CA CYS A 304 12.00 -5.31 -12.29
C CYS A 304 12.78 -6.06 -13.37
N PHE A 305 14.06 -5.75 -13.51
CA PHE A 305 14.88 -6.31 -14.58
C PHE A 305 16.31 -6.54 -14.13
N VAL A 306 17.02 -7.42 -14.84
CA VAL A 306 18.44 -7.64 -14.66
C VAL A 306 19.19 -7.32 -15.94
N PRO A 307 20.42 -6.84 -15.85
CA PRO A 307 21.28 -6.58 -17.00
C PRO A 307 21.55 -7.85 -17.82
N PRO A 308 21.95 -7.69 -19.11
CA PRO A 308 22.39 -8.82 -19.95
C PRO A 308 23.41 -9.70 -19.24
N ALA A 309 23.32 -11.03 -19.42
CA ALA A 309 24.21 -11.99 -18.78
C ALA A 309 25.71 -11.76 -19.15
N ALA A 310 25.97 -11.10 -20.27
CA ALA A 310 27.32 -10.70 -20.68
C ALA A 310 27.92 -9.59 -19.80
N TRP A 311 27.08 -8.87 -19.02
CA TRP A 311 27.52 -7.87 -18.07
C TRP A 311 27.88 -8.58 -16.76
N LYS A 312 29.14 -8.95 -16.61
CA LYS A 312 29.59 -9.66 -15.41
C LYS A 312 29.76 -8.67 -14.27
N PHE A 313 28.96 -8.82 -13.21
CA PHE A 313 29.19 -8.16 -11.92
C PHE A 313 29.84 -9.17 -10.98
N GLU A 314 31.02 -8.83 -10.46
CA GLU A 314 31.80 -9.74 -9.60
C GLU A 314 31.26 -9.78 -8.17
N SER A 315 30.51 -8.76 -7.75
CA SER A 315 29.90 -8.66 -6.43
C SER A 315 28.59 -7.85 -6.46
N HIS A 316 27.86 -7.94 -5.35
CA HIS A 316 26.65 -7.16 -5.13
C HIS A 316 26.94 -5.65 -5.07
N GLU A 317 28.07 -5.30 -4.44
CA GLU A 317 28.50 -3.90 -4.35
C GLU A 317 28.78 -3.30 -5.73
N GLN A 318 29.32 -4.08 -6.66
CA GLN A 318 29.52 -3.64 -8.05
C GLN A 318 28.21 -3.38 -8.77
N PHE A 319 27.21 -4.24 -8.55
CA PHE A 319 25.86 -4.08 -9.10
C PHE A 319 25.18 -2.82 -8.54
N ASP A 320 25.21 -2.62 -7.22
CA ASP A 320 24.66 -1.45 -6.57
C ASP A 320 25.38 -0.15 -7.00
N SER A 321 26.70 -0.18 -7.10
CA SER A 321 27.51 0.95 -7.60
C SER A 321 27.20 1.31 -9.05
N PHE A 322 26.85 0.33 -9.89
CA PHE A 322 26.39 0.59 -11.25
C PHE A 322 25.08 1.40 -11.23
N VAL A 323 24.07 0.97 -10.45
CA VAL A 323 22.80 1.67 -10.34
C VAL A 323 22.96 3.05 -9.72
N GLU A 324 23.85 3.19 -8.73
CA GLU A 324 24.16 4.49 -8.12
C GLU A 324 24.75 5.47 -9.13
N ARG A 325 25.69 5.05 -9.98
CA ARG A 325 26.24 5.91 -11.04
C ARG A 325 25.18 6.39 -12.01
N VAL A 326 24.23 5.52 -12.39
CA VAL A 326 23.07 5.92 -13.23
C VAL A 326 22.28 7.02 -12.54
N CYS A 327 21.98 6.88 -11.24
CA CYS A 327 21.26 7.90 -10.47
C CYS A 327 22.07 9.21 -10.32
N GLN A 328 23.39 9.12 -10.21
CA GLN A 328 24.28 10.30 -10.06
C GLN A 328 24.30 11.19 -11.30
N THR A 329 23.91 10.70 -12.48
CA THR A 329 23.75 11.56 -13.67
C THR A 329 22.67 12.61 -13.49
N GLY A 330 21.68 12.37 -12.59
CA GLY A 330 20.53 13.23 -12.38
C GLY A 330 19.44 13.08 -13.46
N GLU A 331 19.64 12.23 -14.47
CA GLU A 331 18.69 12.05 -15.58
C GLU A 331 17.60 11.00 -15.25
N ALA A 332 17.94 10.01 -14.41
CA ALA A 332 16.98 8.98 -13.98
C ALA A 332 17.19 8.61 -12.51
N TRP A 333 16.11 8.21 -11.86
CA TRP A 333 16.15 7.60 -10.53
C TRP A 333 15.57 6.19 -10.60
N ILE A 334 16.43 5.22 -10.30
CA ILE A 334 16.10 3.78 -10.22
C ILE A 334 16.67 3.24 -8.90
N SER A 335 16.32 2.03 -8.54
CA SER A 335 16.80 1.42 -7.30
C SER A 335 17.14 -0.06 -7.51
N THR A 336 17.89 -0.64 -6.58
CA THR A 336 18.07 -2.09 -6.49
C THR A 336 17.08 -2.69 -5.49
N THR A 337 16.69 -3.93 -5.70
CA THR A 337 15.92 -4.75 -4.76
C THR A 337 16.22 -6.22 -4.98
N LYS A 338 15.58 -7.09 -4.19
CA LYS A 338 15.61 -8.55 -4.40
C LYS A 338 14.24 -9.02 -4.85
N LEU A 339 14.21 -9.90 -5.85
CA LEU A 339 13.01 -10.58 -6.31
C LEU A 339 13.35 -12.07 -6.54
N GLY A 340 12.65 -12.96 -5.84
CA GLY A 340 12.95 -14.40 -5.88
C GLY A 340 14.39 -14.73 -5.51
N GLY A 341 15.00 -13.99 -4.56
CA GLY A 341 16.39 -14.12 -4.15
C GLY A 341 17.42 -13.51 -5.10
N ARG A 342 17.03 -13.06 -6.30
CA ARG A 342 17.91 -12.38 -7.29
C ARG A 342 17.95 -10.87 -7.03
N SER A 343 19.12 -10.28 -7.15
CA SER A 343 19.27 -8.82 -7.17
C SER A 343 18.79 -8.27 -8.51
N VAL A 344 17.90 -7.29 -8.47
CA VAL A 344 17.27 -6.72 -9.65
C VAL A 344 17.31 -5.20 -9.60
N ILE A 345 17.31 -4.56 -10.75
CA ILE A 345 17.05 -3.13 -10.89
C ILE A 345 15.53 -2.94 -10.92
N ARG A 346 15.05 -1.91 -10.24
CA ARG A 346 13.64 -1.58 -10.13
C ARG A 346 13.40 -0.16 -10.62
N ALA A 347 12.54 -0.01 -11.62
CA ALA A 347 12.04 1.26 -12.12
C ALA A 347 10.53 1.38 -11.85
N CYS A 348 10.09 2.55 -11.36
CA CYS A 348 8.69 2.84 -11.07
C CYS A 348 8.17 3.94 -11.99
N ILE A 349 7.16 3.64 -12.78
CA ILE A 349 6.56 4.59 -13.71
C ILE A 349 5.35 5.25 -13.03
N THR A 350 5.62 6.32 -12.28
CA THR A 350 4.60 7.05 -11.50
C THR A 350 4.38 8.48 -11.97
N ASN A 351 5.32 9.04 -12.73
CA ASN A 351 5.18 10.39 -13.23
C ASN A 351 4.21 10.40 -14.43
N HIS A 352 3.10 11.11 -14.30
CA HIS A 352 2.09 11.27 -15.34
C HIS A 352 2.60 11.98 -16.62
N MET A 353 3.76 12.63 -16.55
CA MET A 353 4.41 13.29 -17.70
C MET A 353 5.35 12.35 -18.46
N THR A 354 5.74 11.22 -17.89
CA THR A 354 6.63 10.24 -18.54
C THR A 354 6.07 9.85 -19.92
N ASN A 355 6.95 9.88 -20.91
CA ASN A 355 6.66 9.53 -22.29
C ASN A 355 7.72 8.56 -22.86
N GLU A 356 7.54 8.11 -24.09
CA GLU A 356 8.42 7.12 -24.71
C GLU A 356 9.87 7.57 -24.84
N THR A 357 10.12 8.87 -25.07
CA THR A 357 11.47 9.42 -25.15
C THR A 357 12.21 9.31 -23.81
N ASP A 358 11.51 9.53 -22.69
CA ASP A 358 12.09 9.38 -21.36
C ASP A 358 12.48 7.92 -21.07
N LEU A 359 11.63 6.96 -21.53
CA LEU A 359 11.89 5.53 -21.36
C LEU A 359 13.07 5.06 -22.20
N GLU A 360 13.20 5.58 -23.42
CA GLU A 360 14.35 5.32 -24.29
C GLU A 360 15.64 5.92 -23.71
N ALA A 361 15.56 7.14 -23.18
CA ALA A 361 16.69 7.78 -22.51
C ALA A 361 17.19 6.94 -21.33
N LEU A 362 16.30 6.35 -20.51
CA LEU A 362 16.70 5.46 -19.43
C LEU A 362 17.46 4.23 -19.95
N VAL A 363 16.98 3.58 -21.03
CA VAL A 363 17.65 2.39 -21.59
C VAL A 363 19.04 2.76 -22.13
N ASN A 364 19.15 3.87 -22.86
CA ASN A 364 20.43 4.38 -23.37
C ASN A 364 21.41 4.70 -22.24
N LEU A 365 20.91 5.36 -21.18
CA LEU A 365 21.70 5.69 -19.99
C LEU A 365 22.29 4.45 -19.30
N LEU A 366 21.52 3.37 -19.22
CA LEU A 366 21.98 2.08 -18.68
C LEU A 366 23.13 1.50 -19.56
N LEU A 367 22.96 1.50 -20.88
CA LEU A 367 23.96 1.00 -21.83
C LEU A 367 25.26 1.81 -21.78
N GLU A 368 25.19 3.14 -21.79
CA GLU A 368 26.32 4.05 -21.76
C GLU A 368 27.13 3.91 -20.46
N ASN A 369 26.45 3.85 -19.30
CA ASN A 369 27.12 3.67 -18.01
C ASN A 369 27.83 2.32 -17.86
N HIS A 370 27.35 1.28 -18.51
CA HIS A 370 28.06 0.00 -18.57
C HIS A 370 29.33 0.08 -19.41
N LEU A 371 29.29 0.74 -20.58
CA LEU A 371 30.45 0.92 -21.46
C LEU A 371 31.54 1.74 -20.78
N ALA A 372 31.16 2.81 -20.09
CA ALA A 372 32.09 3.65 -19.34
C ALA A 372 32.82 2.89 -18.22
N SER A 373 32.15 1.92 -17.57
CA SER A 373 32.76 1.10 -16.51
C SER A 373 33.81 0.08 -17.01
N LYS A 374 33.83 -0.23 -18.32
CA LYS A 374 34.84 -1.11 -18.94
C LYS A 374 36.10 -0.38 -19.41
N ALA A 375 36.04 0.95 -19.47
CA ALA A 375 37.15 1.80 -19.93
C ALA A 375 38.06 2.26 -18.81
N ILE A 376 37.76 1.95 -17.56
CA ILE A 376 38.55 2.21 -16.35
C ILE A 376 39.13 0.87 -15.85
#